data_a28acc34b681e5410e4dd879aa5507e0
#
_entry.id   a28acc34b681e5410e4dd879aa5507e0
#
_cell.length_a   1.000
_cell.length_b   1.000
_cell.length_c   1.000
_cell.angle_alpha   90.00
_cell.angle_beta   90.00
_cell.angle_gamma   90.00
#
_symmetry.space_group_name_H-M   'P 1'
#
loop_
_entity.id
_entity.type
_entity.pdbx_description
1 polymer ?
#
loop_
_entity_poly.entity_id
_entity_poly.type
_entity_poly.pdbx_seq_one_letter_code
_entity_poly.pdbx_strand_id
1 'polypeptide(L)'
;MQKYIITDIDGVVLDWEEGFSVWMEHHGHEKVEGYQFQYNIGDRYGMTYEQGSKLVKQFNESAAIGFLPPLRDAQYYVKLLHEKHRYKFVALTSLSLDPYAKALRERNLKKLMGDAFERVICLDTGADKNDALKELASKKKYENAWWIEDKPENLHAGVKVGFKGIMMEHGHNMNTSVNGFVAKNWEDIYNLITQDLKTEPYKR
;
A
#
# COMPACT_ATOMS: atom_id res chain seq x y z
N MET A 1 -16.25 -8.18 18.42
CA MET A 1 -15.47 -6.95 18.25
C MET A 1 -15.21 -6.77 16.76
N GLN A 2 -15.27 -5.55 16.21
CA GLN A 2 -14.94 -5.28 14.81
C GLN A 2 -13.46 -5.57 14.55
N LYS A 3 -13.16 -6.29 13.47
CA LYS A 3 -11.78 -6.60 13.05
C LYS A 3 -11.31 -5.57 12.04
N TYR A 4 -10.05 -5.16 12.13
CA TYR A 4 -9.46 -4.17 11.25
C TYR A 4 -8.21 -4.68 10.53
N ILE A 5 -8.06 -4.20 9.30
CA ILE A 5 -6.83 -4.28 8.51
C ILE A 5 -6.44 -2.85 8.18
N ILE A 6 -5.24 -2.45 8.57
CA ILE A 6 -4.61 -1.21 8.15
C ILE A 6 -3.73 -1.56 6.96
N THR A 7 -3.78 -0.81 5.89
CA THR A 7 -3.05 -1.16 4.67
C THR A 7 -2.52 0.08 3.97
N ASP A 8 -1.32 -0.02 3.40
CA ASP A 8 -0.94 0.88 2.32
C ASP A 8 -1.83 0.65 1.12
N ILE A 9 -1.81 1.57 0.17
CA ILE A 9 -2.64 1.51 -1.01
C ILE A 9 -1.81 1.30 -2.27
N ASP A 10 -0.81 2.13 -2.50
CA ASP A 10 0.00 2.12 -3.69
C ASP A 10 1.01 0.95 -3.64
N GLY A 11 0.95 0.04 -4.62
CA GLY A 11 1.74 -1.18 -4.60
C GLY A 11 1.20 -2.28 -3.65
N VAL A 12 0.10 -2.04 -2.94
CA VAL A 12 -0.53 -3.04 -2.08
C VAL A 12 -1.95 -3.37 -2.52
N VAL A 13 -2.82 -2.36 -2.65
CA VAL A 13 -4.23 -2.51 -3.06
C VAL A 13 -4.46 -2.08 -4.49
N LEU A 14 -3.81 -0.98 -4.88
CA LEU A 14 -3.89 -0.41 -6.23
C LEU A 14 -2.54 -0.54 -6.94
N ASP A 15 -2.59 -0.79 -8.24
CA ASP A 15 -1.41 -0.84 -9.10
C ASP A 15 -0.98 0.57 -9.51
N TRP A 16 -0.31 1.25 -8.56
CA TRP A 16 0.24 2.58 -8.77
C TRP A 16 1.32 2.56 -9.85
N GLU A 17 2.12 1.48 -9.91
CA GLU A 17 3.22 1.36 -10.86
C GLU A 17 2.72 1.34 -12.30
N GLU A 18 1.67 0.57 -12.58
CA GLU A 18 1.05 0.55 -13.90
C GLU A 18 0.48 1.92 -14.27
N GLY A 19 -0.31 2.53 -13.36
CA GLY A 19 -0.88 3.85 -13.60
C GLY A 19 0.17 4.94 -13.83
N PHE A 20 1.24 4.93 -13.02
CA PHE A 20 2.35 5.85 -13.17
C PHE A 20 3.14 5.61 -14.46
N SER A 21 3.35 4.34 -14.84
CA SER A 21 4.06 3.99 -16.06
C SER A 21 3.35 4.50 -17.30
N VAL A 22 2.05 4.29 -17.40
CA VAL A 22 1.22 4.80 -18.50
C VAL A 22 1.26 6.33 -18.54
N TRP A 23 1.17 6.98 -17.37
CA TRP A 23 1.26 8.44 -17.29
C TRP A 23 2.63 8.95 -17.74
N MET A 24 3.73 8.31 -17.34
CA MET A 24 5.10 8.66 -17.73
C MET A 24 5.31 8.51 -19.23
N GLU A 25 4.83 7.42 -19.82
CA GLU A 25 4.90 7.17 -21.27
C GLU A 25 4.20 8.27 -22.06
N HIS A 26 3.00 8.69 -21.62
CA HIS A 26 2.29 9.83 -22.21
C HIS A 26 3.02 11.17 -22.10
N HIS A 27 3.96 11.28 -21.15
CA HIS A 27 4.82 12.44 -20.98
C HIS A 27 6.21 12.29 -21.62
N GLY A 28 6.42 11.23 -22.43
CA GLY A 28 7.63 10.98 -23.20
C GLY A 28 8.81 10.45 -22.39
N HIS A 29 8.55 9.81 -21.25
CA HIS A 29 9.57 9.16 -20.43
C HIS A 29 9.52 7.64 -20.60
N GLU A 30 10.67 7.02 -20.89
CA GLU A 30 10.82 5.58 -21.04
C GLU A 30 11.59 4.99 -19.85
N LYS A 31 11.21 3.77 -19.44
CA LYS A 31 11.90 3.02 -18.39
C LYS A 31 13.27 2.53 -18.88
N VAL A 32 14.26 2.52 -18.01
CA VAL A 32 15.57 1.91 -18.28
C VAL A 32 15.53 0.40 -18.05
N GLU A 33 16.53 -0.32 -18.57
CA GLU A 33 16.69 -1.76 -18.34
C GLU A 33 16.88 -2.04 -16.82
N GLY A 34 16.21 -3.07 -16.30
CA GLY A 34 16.29 -3.44 -14.88
C GLY A 34 15.45 -2.57 -13.92
N TYR A 35 14.61 -1.69 -14.44
CA TYR A 35 13.76 -0.80 -13.65
C TYR A 35 12.93 -1.52 -12.57
N GLN A 36 12.54 -2.76 -12.79
CA GLN A 36 11.68 -3.54 -11.90
C GLN A 36 12.33 -3.86 -10.54
N PHE A 37 13.65 -3.73 -10.43
CA PHE A 37 14.41 -3.91 -9.20
C PHE A 37 14.75 -2.60 -8.50
N GLN A 38 14.39 -1.47 -9.09
CA GLN A 38 14.66 -0.16 -8.54
C GLN A 38 13.43 0.36 -7.78
N TYR A 39 13.63 0.86 -6.57
CA TYR A 39 12.58 1.54 -5.82
C TYR A 39 12.46 3.02 -6.24
N ASN A 40 13.60 3.66 -6.45
CA ASN A 40 13.67 5.09 -6.78
C ASN A 40 13.21 5.34 -8.22
N ILE A 41 12.26 6.25 -8.39
CA ILE A 41 11.72 6.61 -9.71
C ILE A 41 12.79 7.26 -10.60
N GLY A 42 13.70 8.07 -10.04
CA GLY A 42 14.83 8.61 -10.81
C GLY A 42 15.64 7.50 -11.48
N ASP A 43 15.99 6.46 -10.73
CA ASP A 43 16.78 5.33 -11.25
C ASP A 43 15.98 4.53 -12.30
N ARG A 44 14.65 4.41 -12.15
CA ARG A 44 13.78 3.69 -13.11
C ARG A 44 13.70 4.34 -14.48
N TYR A 45 13.88 5.66 -14.54
CA TYR A 45 13.72 6.46 -15.76
C TYR A 45 15.00 7.20 -16.17
N GLY A 46 16.15 6.90 -15.56
CA GLY A 46 17.44 7.50 -15.91
C GLY A 46 17.53 8.99 -15.64
N MET A 47 16.88 9.46 -14.56
CA MET A 47 16.85 10.88 -14.16
C MET A 47 17.29 11.07 -12.71
N THR A 48 17.45 12.31 -12.26
CA THR A 48 17.83 12.58 -10.86
C THR A 48 16.69 12.25 -9.89
N TYR A 49 17.05 12.05 -8.62
CA TYR A 49 16.05 11.83 -7.55
C TYR A 49 15.02 12.97 -7.49
N GLU A 50 15.46 14.21 -7.59
CA GLU A 50 14.59 15.40 -7.53
C GLU A 50 13.61 15.45 -8.70
N GLN A 51 14.08 15.10 -9.91
CA GLN A 51 13.22 15.01 -11.08
C GLN A 51 12.16 13.92 -10.92
N GLY A 52 12.58 12.72 -10.50
CA GLY A 52 11.67 11.61 -10.22
C GLY A 52 10.63 11.96 -9.15
N SER A 53 11.06 12.54 -8.03
CA SER A 53 10.18 12.95 -6.93
C SER A 53 9.15 14.00 -7.36
N LYS A 54 9.55 14.96 -8.23
CA LYS A 54 8.64 15.96 -8.78
C LYS A 54 7.56 15.31 -9.65
N LEU A 55 7.94 14.35 -10.51
CA LEU A 55 7.00 13.64 -11.37
C LEU A 55 6.03 12.76 -10.56
N VAL A 56 6.53 12.09 -9.52
CA VAL A 56 5.67 11.34 -8.57
C VAL A 56 4.62 12.27 -7.95
N LYS A 57 5.02 13.44 -7.46
CA LYS A 57 4.08 14.40 -6.88
C LYS A 57 3.07 14.90 -7.92
N GLN A 58 3.50 15.23 -9.13
CA GLN A 58 2.61 15.65 -10.21
C GLN A 58 1.57 14.58 -10.57
N PHE A 59 2.00 13.31 -10.65
CA PHE A 59 1.09 12.20 -10.89
C PHE A 59 0.10 12.02 -9.74
N ASN A 60 0.57 12.02 -8.50
CA ASN A 60 -0.26 11.85 -7.31
C ASN A 60 -1.32 12.95 -7.15
N GLU A 61 -1.07 14.14 -7.68
CA GLU A 61 -1.99 15.29 -7.69
C GLU A 61 -2.78 15.42 -9.00
N SER A 62 -2.56 14.51 -9.97
CA SER A 62 -3.27 14.50 -11.24
C SER A 62 -4.61 13.75 -11.17
N ALA A 63 -5.46 13.96 -12.20
CA ALA A 63 -6.70 13.19 -12.31
C ALA A 63 -6.48 11.68 -12.45
N ALA A 64 -5.34 11.26 -12.96
CA ALA A 64 -5.00 9.84 -13.19
C ALA A 64 -5.05 9.01 -11.90
N ILE A 65 -4.73 9.60 -10.74
CA ILE A 65 -4.74 8.91 -9.45
C ILE A 65 -6.12 8.35 -9.06
N GLY A 66 -7.19 8.89 -9.63
CA GLY A 66 -8.57 8.42 -9.41
C GLY A 66 -8.98 7.23 -10.25
N PHE A 67 -8.08 6.68 -11.09
CA PHE A 67 -8.38 5.62 -12.06
C PHE A 67 -7.39 4.47 -12.02
N LEU A 68 -6.62 4.33 -10.93
CA LEU A 68 -5.68 3.22 -10.79
C LEU A 68 -6.43 1.88 -10.78
N PRO A 69 -5.91 0.86 -11.48
CA PRO A 69 -6.46 -0.48 -11.41
C PRO A 69 -6.16 -1.14 -10.06
N PRO A 70 -6.90 -2.19 -9.67
CA PRO A 70 -6.53 -2.98 -8.50
C PRO A 70 -5.22 -3.73 -8.76
N LEU A 71 -4.40 -3.87 -7.72
CA LEU A 71 -3.20 -4.68 -7.81
C LEU A 71 -3.58 -6.16 -7.86
N ARG A 72 -3.26 -6.84 -8.95
CA ARG A 72 -3.47 -8.29 -9.11
C ARG A 72 -4.90 -8.70 -8.68
N ASP A 73 -4.99 -9.60 -7.71
CA ASP A 73 -6.22 -10.18 -7.14
C ASP A 73 -6.82 -9.37 -5.97
N ALA A 74 -6.29 -8.17 -5.68
CA ALA A 74 -6.70 -7.34 -4.54
C ALA A 74 -8.22 -7.11 -4.48
N GLN A 75 -8.85 -6.82 -5.62
CA GLN A 75 -10.28 -6.51 -5.65
C GLN A 75 -11.13 -7.65 -5.12
N TYR A 76 -10.79 -8.88 -5.45
CA TYR A 76 -11.52 -10.06 -5.03
C TYR A 76 -11.34 -10.33 -3.53
N TYR A 77 -10.08 -10.40 -3.06
CA TYR A 77 -9.80 -10.82 -1.68
C TYR A 77 -10.09 -9.72 -0.65
N VAL A 78 -9.93 -8.44 -0.98
CA VAL A 78 -10.37 -7.33 -0.11
C VAL A 78 -11.87 -7.38 0.12
N LYS A 79 -12.67 -7.57 -0.93
CA LYS A 79 -14.13 -7.75 -0.81
C LYS A 79 -14.46 -9.00 0.00
N LEU A 80 -13.79 -10.12 -0.26
CA LEU A 80 -14.04 -11.37 0.45
C LEU A 80 -13.73 -11.24 1.96
N LEU A 81 -12.62 -10.60 2.34
CA LEU A 81 -12.30 -10.31 3.74
C LEU A 81 -13.35 -9.39 4.37
N HIS A 82 -13.84 -8.40 3.64
CA HIS A 82 -14.87 -7.50 4.13
C HIS A 82 -16.23 -8.18 4.27
N GLU A 83 -16.74 -8.81 3.22
CA GLU A 83 -18.11 -9.33 3.14
C GLU A 83 -18.28 -10.61 3.96
N LYS A 84 -17.35 -11.56 3.83
CA LYS A 84 -17.42 -12.87 4.48
C LYS A 84 -16.88 -12.85 5.92
N HIS A 85 -15.74 -12.16 6.13
CA HIS A 85 -15.03 -12.19 7.42
C HIS A 85 -15.22 -10.93 8.27
N ARG A 86 -16.02 -9.96 7.78
CA ARG A 86 -16.38 -8.72 8.47
C ARG A 86 -15.20 -7.82 8.84
N TYR A 87 -14.10 -7.90 8.09
CA TYR A 87 -13.01 -6.95 8.24
C TYR A 87 -13.39 -5.56 7.71
N LYS A 88 -12.98 -4.52 8.43
CA LYS A 88 -12.96 -3.13 7.95
C LYS A 88 -11.54 -2.72 7.64
N PHE A 89 -11.37 -1.98 6.56
CA PHE A 89 -10.08 -1.52 6.11
C PHE A 89 -9.87 -0.04 6.46
N VAL A 90 -8.64 0.30 6.85
CA VAL A 90 -8.15 1.66 7.00
C VAL A 90 -6.98 1.83 6.06
N ALA A 91 -7.11 2.71 5.09
CA ALA A 91 -6.01 3.09 4.20
C ALA A 91 -5.08 4.08 4.90
N LEU A 92 -3.76 3.83 4.86
CA LEU A 92 -2.72 4.75 5.28
C LEU A 92 -1.70 4.87 4.15
N THR A 93 -1.78 5.94 3.38
CA THR A 93 -1.03 6.12 2.13
C THR A 93 -0.30 7.45 2.10
N SER A 94 0.96 7.44 1.61
CA SER A 94 1.80 8.65 1.43
C SER A 94 1.57 9.26 0.04
N LEU A 95 0.31 9.60 -0.24
CA LEU A 95 -0.16 10.07 -1.54
C LEU A 95 0.15 11.55 -1.78
N SER A 96 -0.51 12.40 -1.05
CA SER A 96 -0.43 13.88 -1.07
C SER A 96 -1.36 14.45 -0.01
N LEU A 97 -1.09 15.68 0.44
CA LEU A 97 -2.00 16.45 1.29
C LEU A 97 -3.06 17.22 0.49
N ASP A 98 -3.03 17.15 -0.85
CA ASP A 98 -4.06 17.73 -1.70
C ASP A 98 -5.42 17.06 -1.45
N PRO A 99 -6.46 17.83 -1.04
CA PRO A 99 -7.79 17.29 -0.81
C PRO A 99 -8.45 16.68 -2.05
N TYR A 100 -8.10 17.15 -3.26
CA TYR A 100 -8.60 16.54 -4.50
C TYR A 100 -7.98 15.18 -4.75
N ALA A 101 -6.67 15.02 -4.54
CA ALA A 101 -6.01 13.72 -4.63
C ALA A 101 -6.64 12.73 -3.66
N LYS A 102 -6.89 13.14 -2.42
CA LYS A 102 -7.60 12.32 -1.43
C LYS A 102 -9.00 11.94 -1.91
N ALA A 103 -9.80 12.89 -2.38
CA ALA A 103 -11.17 12.61 -2.86
C ALA A 103 -11.17 11.66 -4.06
N LEU A 104 -10.20 11.77 -4.97
CA LEU A 104 -10.02 10.86 -6.10
C LEU A 104 -9.67 9.45 -5.62
N ARG A 105 -8.77 9.32 -4.67
CA ARG A 105 -8.39 8.05 -4.03
C ARG A 105 -9.57 7.37 -3.35
N GLU A 106 -10.33 8.11 -2.54
CA GLU A 106 -11.53 7.61 -1.87
C GLU A 106 -12.57 7.10 -2.87
N ARG A 107 -12.81 7.84 -3.95
CA ARG A 107 -13.73 7.43 -5.03
C ARG A 107 -13.22 6.19 -5.77
N ASN A 108 -11.92 6.10 -6.07
CA ASN A 108 -11.34 4.93 -6.72
C ASN A 108 -11.49 3.67 -5.85
N LEU A 109 -11.12 3.75 -4.58
CA LEU A 109 -11.30 2.65 -3.62
C LEU A 109 -12.77 2.26 -3.48
N LYS A 110 -13.68 3.22 -3.36
CA LYS A 110 -15.12 2.95 -3.28
C LYS A 110 -15.64 2.23 -4.52
N LYS A 111 -15.24 2.66 -5.71
CA LYS A 111 -15.63 2.04 -6.98
C LYS A 111 -15.15 0.58 -7.07
N LEU A 112 -13.92 0.30 -6.67
CA LEU A 112 -13.30 -1.02 -6.82
C LEU A 112 -13.65 -1.96 -5.66
N MET A 113 -13.64 -1.46 -4.41
CA MET A 113 -13.70 -2.26 -3.18
C MET A 113 -15.05 -2.15 -2.44
N GLY A 114 -16.00 -1.34 -2.94
CA GLY A 114 -17.28 -1.13 -2.26
C GLY A 114 -17.12 -0.42 -0.92
N ASP A 115 -17.74 -0.98 0.13
CA ASP A 115 -17.74 -0.42 1.50
C ASP A 115 -16.66 -1.01 2.41
N ALA A 116 -15.64 -1.65 1.83
CA ALA A 116 -14.57 -2.28 2.59
C ALA A 116 -13.76 -1.25 3.40
N PHE A 117 -13.47 -0.08 2.80
CA PHE A 117 -12.67 0.97 3.44
C PHE A 117 -13.55 1.90 4.28
N GLU A 118 -13.31 1.90 5.60
CA GLU A 118 -13.96 2.82 6.56
C GLU A 118 -13.34 4.23 6.51
N ARG A 119 -12.03 4.31 6.25
CA ARG A 119 -11.27 5.55 6.32
C ARG A 119 -10.06 5.53 5.39
N VAL A 120 -9.75 6.69 4.81
CA VAL A 120 -8.52 6.95 4.06
C VAL A 120 -7.74 8.05 4.77
N ILE A 121 -6.51 7.74 5.16
CA ILE A 121 -5.55 8.66 5.77
C ILE A 121 -4.46 8.92 4.73
N CYS A 122 -4.40 10.15 4.22
CA CYS A 122 -3.36 10.59 3.31
C CYS A 122 -2.29 11.36 4.08
N LEU A 123 -1.04 11.01 3.83
CA LEU A 123 0.14 11.75 4.23
C LEU A 123 0.73 12.46 3.01
N ASP A 124 1.66 13.36 3.21
CA ASP A 124 2.36 14.01 2.08
C ASP A 124 3.13 12.98 1.24
N THR A 125 3.36 13.31 -0.03
CA THR A 125 4.07 12.43 -0.97
C THR A 125 5.42 12.02 -0.40
N GLY A 126 5.64 10.71 -0.27
CA GLY A 126 6.89 10.16 0.24
C GLY A 126 7.11 10.28 1.75
N ALA A 127 6.16 10.85 2.51
CA ALA A 127 6.27 10.93 3.97
C ALA A 127 6.34 9.54 4.62
N ASP A 128 7.11 9.42 5.71
CA ASP A 128 7.08 8.21 6.53
C ASP A 128 5.74 8.08 7.28
N LYS A 129 5.44 6.86 7.73
CA LYS A 129 4.16 6.54 8.37
C LYS A 129 4.25 6.42 9.90
N ASN A 130 5.41 6.73 10.50
CA ASN A 130 5.70 6.46 11.90
C ASN A 130 4.67 7.05 12.87
N ASP A 131 4.38 8.35 12.75
CA ASP A 131 3.49 9.02 13.70
C ASP A 131 2.02 8.65 13.48
N ALA A 132 1.60 8.45 12.23
CA ALA A 132 0.27 7.97 11.93
C ALA A 132 0.03 6.54 12.45
N LEU A 133 1.03 5.66 12.35
CA LEU A 133 0.97 4.30 12.91
C LEU A 133 0.92 4.32 14.44
N LYS A 134 1.69 5.16 15.12
CA LYS A 134 1.60 5.37 16.58
C LYS A 134 0.21 5.87 16.99
N GLU A 135 -0.33 6.85 16.26
CA GLU A 135 -1.68 7.36 16.52
C GLU A 135 -2.74 6.27 16.35
N LEU A 136 -2.64 5.45 15.31
CA LEU A 136 -3.57 4.33 15.11
C LEU A 136 -3.43 3.29 16.22
N ALA A 137 -2.21 2.91 16.59
CA ALA A 137 -1.93 1.92 17.63
C ALA A 137 -2.44 2.36 19.02
N SER A 138 -2.49 3.67 19.30
CA SER A 138 -3.04 4.20 20.56
C SER A 138 -4.56 3.98 20.71
N LYS A 139 -5.25 3.65 19.62
CA LYS A 139 -6.71 3.48 19.62
C LYS A 139 -7.08 2.02 19.84
N LYS A 140 -7.72 1.70 20.96
CA LYS A 140 -8.13 0.34 21.34
C LYS A 140 -8.86 -0.44 20.23
N LYS A 141 -9.58 0.24 19.34
CA LYS A 141 -10.31 -0.42 18.24
C LYS A 141 -9.39 -1.09 17.23
N TYR A 142 -8.12 -0.68 17.13
CA TYR A 142 -7.13 -1.26 16.21
C TYR A 142 -6.17 -2.23 16.91
N GLU A 143 -6.40 -2.56 18.18
CA GLU A 143 -5.62 -3.58 18.87
C GLU A 143 -5.66 -4.91 18.10
N ASN A 144 -4.49 -5.50 17.86
CA ASN A 144 -4.30 -6.71 17.05
C ASN A 144 -4.69 -6.56 15.55
N ALA A 145 -4.78 -5.36 15.02
CA ALA A 145 -4.99 -5.16 13.58
C ALA A 145 -3.79 -5.69 12.77
N TRP A 146 -4.09 -6.10 11.53
CA TRP A 146 -3.07 -6.37 10.54
C TRP A 146 -2.58 -5.06 9.93
N TRP A 147 -1.29 -5.02 9.57
CA TRP A 147 -0.67 -3.94 8.82
C TRP A 147 -0.03 -4.51 7.56
N ILE A 148 -0.50 -4.08 6.38
CA ILE A 148 -0.04 -4.57 5.08
C ILE A 148 0.68 -3.43 4.36
N GLU A 149 1.92 -3.68 3.91
CA GLU A 149 2.82 -2.67 3.36
C GLU A 149 3.80 -3.32 2.39
N ASP A 150 4.31 -2.60 1.38
CA ASP A 150 5.35 -3.06 0.47
C ASP A 150 6.73 -2.44 0.76
N LYS A 151 6.78 -1.36 1.56
CA LYS A 151 8.03 -0.71 1.96
C LYS A 151 8.52 -1.26 3.31
N PRO A 152 9.69 -1.92 3.37
CA PRO A 152 10.18 -2.58 4.59
C PRO A 152 10.26 -1.66 5.82
N GLU A 153 10.70 -0.40 5.65
CA GLU A 153 10.82 0.54 6.76
C GLU A 153 9.47 0.87 7.39
N ASN A 154 8.43 1.06 6.57
CA ASN A 154 7.07 1.30 7.04
C ASN A 154 6.46 0.05 7.67
N LEU A 155 6.74 -1.14 7.12
CA LEU A 155 6.33 -2.40 7.73
C LEU A 155 6.89 -2.52 9.14
N HIS A 156 8.19 -2.33 9.30
CA HIS A 156 8.87 -2.40 10.60
C HIS A 156 8.30 -1.37 11.59
N ALA A 157 7.98 -0.16 11.14
CA ALA A 157 7.34 0.87 11.97
C ALA A 157 6.00 0.40 12.53
N GLY A 158 5.16 -0.25 11.73
CA GLY A 158 3.88 -0.80 12.17
C GLY A 158 4.03 -1.96 13.13
N VAL A 159 4.96 -2.88 12.86
CA VAL A 159 5.26 -4.01 13.76
C VAL A 159 5.79 -3.51 15.11
N LYS A 160 6.64 -2.50 15.11
CA LYS A 160 7.20 -1.89 16.33
C LYS A 160 6.14 -1.31 17.26
N VAL A 161 5.02 -0.83 16.72
CA VAL A 161 3.90 -0.29 17.51
C VAL A 161 2.83 -1.34 17.82
N GLY A 162 3.04 -2.62 17.47
CA GLY A 162 2.22 -3.76 17.89
C GLY A 162 1.24 -4.30 16.84
N PHE A 163 1.28 -3.84 15.59
CA PHE A 163 0.48 -4.41 14.51
C PHE A 163 1.09 -5.72 13.99
N LYS A 164 0.24 -6.60 13.45
CA LYS A 164 0.67 -7.83 12.78
C LYS A 164 1.08 -7.49 11.33
N GLY A 165 2.38 -7.50 11.03
CA GLY A 165 2.89 -7.08 9.73
C GLY A 165 2.81 -8.14 8.65
N ILE A 166 2.37 -7.75 7.45
CA ILE A 166 2.47 -8.53 6.22
C ILE A 166 3.12 -7.65 5.15
N MET A 167 4.25 -8.10 4.57
CA MET A 167 4.88 -7.44 3.44
C MET A 167 4.32 -7.97 2.13
N MET A 168 3.83 -7.08 1.27
CA MET A 168 3.57 -7.39 -0.13
C MET A 168 4.89 -7.45 -0.89
N GLU A 169 5.21 -8.61 -1.47
CA GLU A 169 6.46 -8.81 -2.20
C GLU A 169 6.42 -8.21 -3.61
N HIS A 170 7.46 -7.45 -3.92
CA HIS A 170 7.74 -6.87 -5.23
C HIS A 170 9.22 -7.07 -5.58
N GLY A 171 9.60 -6.83 -6.86
CA GLY A 171 10.98 -6.98 -7.30
C GLY A 171 11.99 -6.16 -6.48
N HIS A 172 11.61 -4.95 -6.05
CA HIS A 172 12.48 -4.06 -5.29
C HIS A 172 12.68 -4.46 -3.81
N ASN A 173 11.81 -5.30 -3.24
CA ASN A 173 11.87 -5.69 -1.82
C ASN A 173 12.05 -7.19 -1.58
N MET A 174 12.10 -8.03 -2.63
CA MET A 174 12.08 -9.50 -2.54
C MET A 174 13.25 -10.11 -1.75
N ASN A 175 14.36 -9.40 -1.59
CA ASN A 175 15.54 -9.86 -0.84
C ASN A 175 15.67 -9.20 0.53
N THR A 176 14.65 -8.48 0.99
CA THR A 176 14.69 -7.78 2.26
C THR A 176 14.21 -8.65 3.41
N SER A 177 15.00 -8.73 4.47
CA SER A 177 14.56 -9.41 5.69
C SER A 177 13.54 -8.54 6.44
N VAL A 178 12.40 -9.12 6.80
CA VAL A 178 11.34 -8.41 7.50
C VAL A 178 10.92 -9.12 8.78
N ASN A 179 10.54 -8.35 9.78
CA ASN A 179 9.91 -8.86 10.98
C ASN A 179 8.38 -8.90 10.77
N GLY A 180 7.91 -9.94 10.09
CA GLY A 180 6.51 -10.10 9.71
C GLY A 180 6.34 -11.27 8.75
N PHE A 181 5.14 -11.39 8.19
CA PHE A 181 4.85 -12.33 7.13
C PHE A 181 5.20 -11.71 5.77
N VAL A 182 5.39 -12.56 4.76
CA VAL A 182 5.59 -12.14 3.35
C VAL A 182 4.49 -12.77 2.52
N ALA A 183 3.91 -12.01 1.63
CA ALA A 183 2.86 -12.42 0.72
C ALA A 183 3.14 -11.93 -0.70
N LYS A 184 2.90 -12.76 -1.71
CA LYS A 184 3.12 -12.41 -3.13
C LYS A 184 1.89 -11.79 -3.78
N ASN A 185 0.72 -12.01 -3.18
CA ASN A 185 -0.58 -11.58 -3.69
C ASN A 185 -1.61 -11.52 -2.56
N TRP A 186 -2.82 -11.12 -2.85
CA TRP A 186 -3.88 -11.03 -1.86
C TRP A 186 -4.45 -12.39 -1.45
N GLU A 187 -4.29 -13.45 -2.26
CA GLU A 187 -4.61 -14.83 -1.86
C GLU A 187 -3.75 -15.27 -0.67
N ASP A 188 -2.44 -15.01 -0.72
CA ASP A 188 -1.53 -15.30 0.39
C ASP A 188 -1.93 -14.51 1.65
N ILE A 189 -2.24 -13.21 1.49
CA ILE A 189 -2.72 -12.35 2.60
C ILE A 189 -4.01 -12.90 3.19
N TYR A 190 -4.97 -13.27 2.35
CA TYR A 190 -6.23 -13.86 2.79
C TYR A 190 -6.01 -15.13 3.59
N ASN A 191 -5.15 -16.02 3.10
CA ASN A 191 -4.82 -17.27 3.78
C ASN A 191 -4.13 -17.02 5.13
N LEU A 192 -3.18 -16.09 5.21
CA LEU A 192 -2.54 -15.67 6.46
C LEU A 192 -3.52 -15.13 7.49
N ILE A 193 -4.47 -14.28 7.06
CA ILE A 193 -5.43 -13.61 7.94
C ILE A 193 -6.52 -14.58 8.42
N THR A 194 -6.96 -15.52 7.58
CA THR A 194 -8.12 -16.38 7.85
C THR A 194 -7.76 -17.74 8.43
N GLN A 195 -6.55 -18.23 8.19
CA GLN A 195 -6.04 -19.41 8.88
C GLN A 195 -5.74 -19.02 10.33
N ASP A 196 -6.18 -19.84 11.28
CA ASP A 196 -5.85 -19.72 12.71
C ASP A 196 -4.38 -20.18 12.91
N LEU A 197 -3.46 -19.46 12.25
CA LEU A 197 -2.04 -19.79 12.30
C LEU A 197 -1.48 -19.38 13.67
N LYS A 198 -1.32 -20.33 14.56
CA LYS A 198 -0.41 -20.30 15.70
C LYS A 198 1.05 -20.29 15.20
N THR A 199 1.35 -19.52 14.16
CA THR A 199 2.67 -19.48 13.58
C THR A 199 3.38 -18.20 13.99
N GLU A 200 4.57 -18.36 14.56
CA GLU A 200 5.48 -17.25 14.76
C GLU A 200 5.82 -16.59 13.40
N PRO A 201 6.03 -15.26 13.36
CA PRO A 201 6.48 -14.57 12.16
C PRO A 201 7.71 -15.26 11.57
N TYR A 202 7.69 -15.48 10.28
CA TYR A 202 8.81 -16.13 9.58
C TYR A 202 10.03 -15.22 9.62
N LYS A 203 11.04 -15.59 10.39
CA LYS A 203 12.36 -14.97 10.35
C LYS A 203 13.12 -15.57 9.18
N ARG A 204 13.25 -14.85 8.09
CA ARG A 204 14.22 -15.16 7.04
C ARG A 204 15.59 -14.65 7.42
#